data_805b6c3a465a814ce75c19dae176a201
#
_entry.id   805b6c3a465a814ce75c19dae176a201
#
_cell.length_a   1.000
_cell.length_b   1.000
_cell.length_c   1.000
_cell.angle_alpha   90.00
_cell.angle_beta   90.00
_cell.angle_gamma   90.00
#
_symmetry.space_group_name_H-M   'P 1'
#
loop_
_entity.id
_entity.type
_entity.pdbx_description
1 polymer ?
#
loop_
_entity_poly.entity_id
_entity_poly.type
_entity_poly.pdbx_seq_one_letter_code
_entity_poly.pdbx_strand_id
1 'polypeptide(L)'
;LFKKLGTLLLITSLILLAACKNSEESSTSSEGTNSVTDTNASESQDISVNGPEKVGDIYEIDGGTAKVMAISNKETTGKTGPMQVTVKKVIAAVANEQTPFIEVQLEAENTSDKVVYFGLDDAKLATSTGVQVNEPSPDESDKFLGEYVGKVNDNGSVFYTFENEEDIKGLDSIRLKIALPVDEDANALGDDLDLKINLEH
;
A
#
# COMPACT_ATOMS: atom_id res chain seq x y z
N LEU A 1 -31.82 30.23 4.64
CA LEU A 1 -32.37 30.82 3.40
C LEU A 1 -31.27 31.55 2.63
N PHE A 2 -30.41 30.85 1.83
CA PHE A 2 -29.71 31.50 0.71
C PHE A 2 -29.42 30.45 -0.35
N LYS A 3 -30.18 30.52 -1.43
CA LYS A 3 -29.87 29.91 -2.73
C LYS A 3 -28.65 30.61 -3.30
N LYS A 4 -27.68 29.85 -3.79
CA LYS A 4 -26.76 30.31 -4.83
C LYS A 4 -26.70 29.28 -5.96
N LEU A 5 -27.22 29.73 -7.00
CA LEU A 5 -27.33 29.35 -8.38
C LEU A 5 -25.98 29.53 -9.09
N GLY A 6 -25.69 28.63 -10.03
CA GLY A 6 -24.96 28.99 -11.24
C GLY A 6 -23.53 28.52 -11.31
N THR A 7 -23.09 27.74 -12.19
CA THR A 7 -22.85 28.06 -13.60
C THR A 7 -22.22 26.82 -14.24
N LEU A 8 -22.96 26.25 -15.14
CA LEU A 8 -22.56 25.21 -16.10
C LEU A 8 -21.66 25.86 -17.15
N LEU A 9 -20.39 25.43 -17.22
CA LEU A 9 -19.52 25.82 -18.32
C LEU A 9 -19.24 24.61 -19.20
N LEU A 10 -19.95 24.58 -20.33
CA LEU A 10 -19.78 23.65 -21.44
C LEU A 10 -18.54 24.08 -22.24
N ILE A 11 -17.50 23.29 -22.29
CA ILE A 11 -16.39 23.49 -23.23
C ILE A 11 -16.38 22.30 -24.18
N THR A 12 -16.90 22.54 -25.37
CA THR A 12 -16.76 21.70 -26.56
C THR A 12 -15.39 21.92 -27.13
N SER A 13 -14.58 20.89 -27.22
CA SER A 13 -13.31 20.93 -27.94
C SER A 13 -13.28 19.93 -29.09
N LEU A 14 -12.96 20.51 -30.21
CA LEU A 14 -13.01 20.05 -31.60
C LEU A 14 -11.93 19.00 -31.87
N ILE A 15 -12.34 17.89 -32.48
CA ILE A 15 -11.46 16.82 -32.97
C ILE A 15 -10.92 17.23 -34.34
N LEU A 16 -9.61 17.25 -34.52
CA LEU A 16 -8.94 17.32 -35.83
C LEU A 16 -8.22 16.00 -36.10
N LEU A 17 -8.83 15.19 -36.95
CA LEU A 17 -8.15 14.06 -37.61
C LEU A 17 -7.23 14.60 -38.73
N ALA A 18 -5.97 14.23 -38.70
CA ALA A 18 -5.11 14.28 -39.85
C ALA A 18 -4.55 12.88 -40.12
N ALA A 19 -5.07 12.25 -41.17
CA ALA A 19 -4.54 11.06 -41.76
C ALA A 19 -3.43 11.45 -42.75
N CYS A 20 -2.29 10.76 -42.73
CA CYS A 20 -1.38 10.67 -43.86
C CYS A 20 -0.91 9.27 -44.03
N LYS A 21 -1.04 8.88 -45.32
CA LYS A 21 -1.03 7.57 -45.94
C LYS A 21 0.37 7.24 -46.48
N ASN A 22 0.72 5.98 -46.37
CA ASN A 22 1.67 5.13 -47.09
C ASN A 22 2.49 5.70 -48.27
N SER A 23 3.77 5.28 -48.34
CA SER A 23 4.31 4.65 -49.56
C SER A 23 5.65 3.96 -49.28
N GLU A 24 5.75 2.75 -49.83
CA GLU A 24 6.88 1.82 -49.83
C GLU A 24 8.02 2.27 -50.80
N GLU A 25 9.15 1.67 -50.58
CA GLU A 25 10.13 0.98 -51.40
C GLU A 25 11.56 1.52 -51.45
N SER A 26 12.43 0.59 -51.10
CA SER A 26 13.58 0.06 -51.83
C SER A 26 14.99 0.70 -51.75
N SER A 27 15.81 -0.09 -51.08
CA SER A 27 17.16 -0.56 -51.43
C SER A 27 18.38 0.37 -51.53
N THR A 28 19.44 -0.16 -50.93
CA THR A 28 20.84 -0.29 -51.30
C THR A 28 21.90 0.57 -50.64
N SER A 29 22.65 -0.12 -49.76
CA SER A 29 24.11 -0.10 -49.46
C SER A 29 24.91 1.21 -49.53
N SER A 30 25.63 1.53 -48.49
CA SER A 30 27.09 1.34 -48.36
C SER A 30 27.66 2.01 -47.10
N GLU A 31 28.64 1.35 -46.56
CA GLU A 31 29.60 1.63 -45.51
C GLU A 31 29.92 3.09 -45.15
N GLY A 32 30.08 3.30 -43.82
CA GLY A 32 30.71 4.50 -43.29
C GLY A 32 30.80 4.44 -41.77
N THR A 33 31.88 3.83 -41.28
CA THR A 33 32.35 3.81 -39.90
C THR A 33 32.37 5.22 -39.31
N ASN A 34 31.70 5.43 -38.13
CA ASN A 34 32.24 6.27 -37.06
C ASN A 34 31.57 5.91 -35.74
N SER A 35 32.37 5.36 -34.87
CA SER A 35 32.19 5.16 -33.44
C SER A 35 31.97 6.51 -32.74
N VAL A 36 30.79 6.68 -32.15
CA VAL A 36 30.63 7.56 -30.97
C VAL A 36 29.86 6.74 -29.94
N THR A 37 30.60 6.31 -28.94
CA THR A 37 30.11 5.67 -27.74
C THR A 37 29.46 6.73 -26.87
N ASP A 38 28.17 6.93 -26.99
CA ASP A 38 27.38 7.57 -25.95
C ASP A 38 26.70 6.45 -25.17
N THR A 39 27.39 6.07 -24.08
CA THR A 39 26.86 5.19 -23.05
C THR A 39 25.91 6.01 -22.16
N ASN A 40 24.70 6.25 -22.62
CA ASN A 40 23.57 6.51 -21.74
C ASN A 40 23.01 5.14 -21.34
N ALA A 41 23.58 4.57 -20.29
CA ALA A 41 22.92 3.51 -19.53
C ALA A 41 21.72 4.17 -18.83
N SER A 42 20.58 4.23 -19.52
CA SER A 42 19.29 4.28 -18.87
C SER A 42 19.15 2.92 -18.18
N GLU A 43 19.39 2.87 -16.87
CA GLU A 43 18.98 1.73 -16.07
C GLU A 43 17.47 1.61 -16.27
N SER A 44 17.07 0.62 -17.07
CA SER A 44 15.67 0.19 -17.10
C SER A 44 15.39 -0.41 -15.73
N GLN A 45 14.71 0.34 -14.90
CA GLN A 45 14.22 -0.13 -13.60
C GLN A 45 13.26 -1.28 -13.89
N ASP A 46 13.60 -2.46 -13.39
CA ASP A 46 12.81 -3.68 -13.58
C ASP A 46 11.59 -3.56 -12.65
N ILE A 47 10.44 -3.18 -13.23
CA ILE A 47 9.19 -3.01 -12.48
C ILE A 47 8.58 -4.38 -12.21
N SER A 48 8.40 -4.72 -10.94
CA SER A 48 7.80 -5.98 -10.52
C SER A 48 6.31 -6.03 -10.85
N VAL A 49 5.92 -6.90 -11.80
CA VAL A 49 4.52 -7.08 -12.24
C VAL A 49 3.66 -7.89 -11.27
N ASN A 50 4.25 -8.61 -10.32
CA ASN A 50 3.55 -9.46 -9.34
C ASN A 50 3.55 -8.86 -7.92
N GLY A 51 3.80 -7.56 -7.81
CA GLY A 51 4.02 -6.89 -6.53
C GLY A 51 5.45 -7.09 -6.00
N PRO A 52 5.84 -6.38 -4.94
CA PRO A 52 7.20 -6.41 -4.42
C PRO A 52 7.45 -7.68 -3.61
N GLU A 53 8.62 -8.29 -3.80
CA GLU A 53 9.04 -9.52 -3.12
C GLU A 53 10.28 -9.32 -2.22
N LYS A 54 11.08 -8.28 -2.50
CA LYS A 54 12.35 -8.02 -1.79
C LYS A 54 12.67 -6.54 -1.71
N VAL A 55 13.60 -6.21 -0.86
CA VAL A 55 14.20 -4.87 -0.75
C VAL A 55 14.81 -4.43 -2.08
N GLY A 56 14.56 -3.18 -2.44
CA GLY A 56 15.02 -2.56 -3.68
C GLY A 56 14.09 -2.77 -4.88
N ASP A 57 13.08 -3.64 -4.77
CA ASP A 57 12.07 -3.79 -5.83
C ASP A 57 11.34 -2.45 -6.05
N ILE A 58 11.02 -2.19 -7.32
CA ILE A 58 10.16 -1.08 -7.72
C ILE A 58 8.87 -1.69 -8.28
N TYR A 59 7.74 -1.19 -7.83
CA TYR A 59 6.43 -1.67 -8.25
C TYR A 59 5.47 -0.53 -8.53
N GLU A 60 4.45 -0.81 -9.33
CA GLU A 60 3.40 0.16 -9.65
C GLU A 60 2.44 0.33 -8.47
N ILE A 61 2.09 1.58 -8.19
CA ILE A 61 1.04 2.00 -7.27
C ILE A 61 0.09 2.93 -7.99
N ASP A 62 -1.05 3.24 -7.40
CA ASP A 62 -1.92 4.27 -7.96
C ASP A 62 -1.19 5.63 -7.99
N GLY A 63 -1.09 6.20 -9.19
CA GLY A 63 -0.41 7.47 -9.42
C GLY A 63 1.12 7.43 -9.56
N GLY A 64 1.76 6.25 -9.69
CA GLY A 64 3.20 6.17 -9.92
C GLY A 64 3.86 4.86 -9.55
N THR A 65 5.05 4.95 -8.97
CA THR A 65 5.83 3.80 -8.53
C THR A 65 6.29 3.94 -7.09
N ALA A 66 6.56 2.84 -6.43
CA ALA A 66 7.16 2.82 -5.10
C ALA A 66 8.40 1.91 -5.07
N LYS A 67 9.41 2.33 -4.31
CA LYS A 67 10.64 1.56 -4.07
C LYS A 67 10.62 0.98 -2.67
N VAL A 68 10.81 -0.33 -2.56
CA VAL A 68 10.84 -1.06 -1.28
C VAL A 68 12.11 -0.75 -0.51
N MET A 69 11.95 -0.32 0.75
CA MET A 69 13.03 -0.04 1.70
C MET A 69 13.19 -1.15 2.73
N ALA A 70 12.08 -1.76 3.16
CA ALA A 70 12.07 -2.94 4.03
C ALA A 70 10.80 -3.76 3.77
N ILE A 71 10.86 -5.08 3.99
CA ILE A 71 9.75 -5.98 3.69
C ILE A 71 9.69 -7.17 4.65
N SER A 72 8.49 -7.68 4.90
CA SER A 72 8.26 -9.00 5.49
C SER A 72 7.25 -9.76 4.67
N ASN A 73 7.64 -10.90 4.12
CA ASN A 73 6.76 -11.87 3.46
C ASN A 73 6.39 -13.02 4.43
N LYS A 74 6.77 -12.89 5.71
CA LYS A 74 6.48 -13.90 6.72
C LYS A 74 5.19 -13.57 7.45
N GLU A 75 4.23 -14.49 7.39
CA GLU A 75 3.00 -14.35 8.14
C GLU A 75 3.24 -14.31 9.66
N THR A 76 2.53 -13.41 10.33
CA THR A 76 2.51 -13.30 11.79
C THR A 76 1.08 -13.28 12.26
N THR A 77 0.68 -14.27 13.06
CA THR A 77 -0.68 -14.42 13.55
C THR A 77 -0.75 -14.18 15.06
N GLY A 78 -1.76 -13.45 15.48
CA GLY A 78 -2.12 -13.27 16.89
C GLY A 78 -3.61 -13.51 17.13
N LYS A 79 -3.96 -13.74 18.40
CA LYS A 79 -5.34 -13.98 18.83
C LYS A 79 -5.68 -13.13 20.03
N THR A 80 -6.90 -12.60 20.02
CA THR A 80 -7.47 -11.91 21.18
C THR A 80 -8.96 -12.23 21.28
N GLY A 81 -9.37 -12.87 22.37
CA GLY A 81 -10.72 -13.41 22.49
C GLY A 81 -11.09 -14.30 21.31
N PRO A 82 -12.23 -14.04 20.63
CA PRO A 82 -12.65 -14.80 19.46
C PRO A 82 -11.97 -14.35 18.16
N MET A 83 -11.26 -13.22 18.16
CA MET A 83 -10.62 -12.69 16.96
C MET A 83 -9.24 -13.27 16.74
N GLN A 84 -8.96 -13.64 15.50
CA GLN A 84 -7.63 -13.99 15.00
C GLN A 84 -7.24 -12.95 13.94
N VAL A 85 -6.05 -12.37 14.09
CA VAL A 85 -5.48 -11.46 13.10
C VAL A 85 -4.20 -12.05 12.54
N THR A 86 -4.09 -12.10 11.23
CA THR A 86 -2.88 -12.52 10.53
C THR A 86 -2.37 -11.37 9.68
N VAL A 87 -1.16 -10.90 10.00
CA VAL A 87 -0.38 -10.04 9.10
C VAL A 87 0.21 -10.92 8.02
N LYS A 88 -0.19 -10.73 6.77
CA LYS A 88 0.27 -11.51 5.62
C LYS A 88 1.59 -11.00 5.07
N LYS A 89 1.70 -9.67 4.99
CA LYS A 89 2.86 -8.99 4.41
C LYS A 89 2.99 -7.59 5.01
N VAL A 90 4.19 -7.10 5.12
CA VAL A 90 4.49 -5.71 5.46
C VAL A 90 5.47 -5.17 4.43
N ILE A 91 5.19 -3.98 3.90
CA ILE A 91 6.03 -3.30 2.91
C ILE A 91 6.29 -1.89 3.41
N ALA A 92 7.54 -1.55 3.68
CA ALA A 92 7.95 -0.17 3.88
C ALA A 92 8.57 0.34 2.58
N ALA A 93 8.03 1.40 2.00
CA ALA A 93 8.43 1.88 0.69
C ALA A 93 8.36 3.41 0.58
N VAL A 94 9.01 3.95 -0.46
CA VAL A 94 8.94 5.37 -0.81
C VAL A 94 8.25 5.50 -2.16
N ALA A 95 7.07 6.15 -2.17
CA ALA A 95 6.30 6.43 -3.37
C ALA A 95 6.87 7.66 -4.09
N ASN A 96 7.03 7.55 -5.42
CA ASN A 96 7.46 8.65 -6.29
C ASN A 96 8.71 9.40 -5.77
N GLU A 97 9.62 8.68 -5.11
CA GLU A 97 10.86 9.20 -4.50
C GLU A 97 10.63 10.27 -3.41
N GLN A 98 9.42 10.42 -2.88
CA GLN A 98 9.07 11.52 -1.97
C GLN A 98 8.24 11.11 -0.77
N THR A 99 7.29 10.18 -0.92
CA THR A 99 6.33 9.87 0.15
C THR A 99 6.62 8.50 0.77
N PRO A 100 7.23 8.47 1.97
CA PRO A 100 7.46 7.22 2.68
C PRO A 100 6.16 6.70 3.31
N PHE A 101 5.96 5.38 3.23
CA PHE A 101 4.79 4.74 3.82
C PHE A 101 5.10 3.30 4.25
N ILE A 102 4.24 2.75 5.10
CA ILE A 102 4.21 1.33 5.45
C ILE A 102 2.82 0.80 5.12
N GLU A 103 2.76 -0.21 4.25
CA GLU A 103 1.57 -1.02 3.98
C GLU A 103 1.62 -2.28 4.86
N VAL A 104 0.51 -2.60 5.54
CA VAL A 104 0.33 -3.83 6.30
C VAL A 104 -0.88 -4.58 5.74
N GLN A 105 -0.64 -5.71 5.10
CA GLN A 105 -1.69 -6.59 4.57
C GLN A 105 -2.19 -7.50 5.70
N LEU A 106 -3.48 -7.43 5.98
CA LEU A 106 -4.12 -8.05 7.13
C LEU A 106 -5.26 -8.98 6.71
N GLU A 107 -5.44 -10.01 7.51
CA GLU A 107 -6.65 -10.82 7.54
C GLU A 107 -7.14 -10.88 8.98
N ALA A 108 -8.43 -10.60 9.22
CA ALA A 108 -9.07 -10.74 10.52
C ALA A 108 -10.22 -11.74 10.42
N GLU A 109 -10.28 -12.68 11.37
CA GLU A 109 -11.29 -13.74 11.43
C GLU A 109 -11.95 -13.74 12.79
N ASN A 110 -13.28 -13.71 12.83
CA ASN A 110 -14.04 -14.09 14.01
C ASN A 110 -14.23 -15.62 14.03
N THR A 111 -13.59 -16.28 14.96
CA THR A 111 -13.64 -17.76 15.09
C THR A 111 -14.87 -18.26 15.86
N SER A 112 -15.73 -17.36 16.37
CA SER A 112 -16.95 -17.70 17.13
C SER A 112 -18.22 -17.54 16.29
N ASP A 113 -19.32 -18.08 16.80
CA ASP A 113 -20.65 -17.90 16.20
C ASP A 113 -21.36 -16.60 16.70
N LYS A 114 -20.68 -15.77 17.50
CA LYS A 114 -21.23 -14.55 18.08
C LYS A 114 -20.89 -13.33 17.25
N VAL A 115 -21.63 -12.25 17.48
CA VAL A 115 -21.26 -10.91 16.97
C VAL A 115 -20.08 -10.37 17.78
N VAL A 116 -19.09 -9.84 17.09
CA VAL A 116 -17.88 -9.24 17.67
C VAL A 116 -17.61 -7.91 17.00
N TYR A 117 -17.39 -6.85 17.78
CA TYR A 117 -16.93 -5.56 17.30
C TYR A 117 -15.42 -5.49 17.47
N PHE A 118 -14.71 -5.25 16.37
CA PHE A 118 -13.25 -5.21 16.35
C PHE A 118 -12.76 -4.32 15.22
N GLY A 119 -12.10 -3.21 15.56
CA GLY A 119 -11.62 -2.22 14.59
C GLY A 119 -10.15 -2.43 14.22
N LEU A 120 -9.86 -2.54 12.95
CA LEU A 120 -8.51 -2.48 12.40
C LEU A 120 -8.15 -1.06 11.94
N ASP A 121 -9.16 -0.21 11.73
CA ASP A 121 -9.01 1.18 11.29
C ASP A 121 -8.32 2.07 12.34
N ASP A 122 -8.33 1.67 13.63
CA ASP A 122 -7.67 2.35 14.74
C ASP A 122 -6.35 1.68 15.16
N ALA A 123 -5.82 0.76 14.35
CA ALA A 123 -4.59 0.06 14.67
C ALA A 123 -3.41 1.03 14.73
N LYS A 124 -2.65 0.99 15.83
CA LYS A 124 -1.45 1.82 16.03
C LYS A 124 -0.22 1.10 15.55
N LEU A 125 0.65 1.81 14.85
CA LEU A 125 1.92 1.29 14.39
C LEU A 125 3.08 2.01 15.08
N ALA A 126 4.06 1.26 15.57
CA ALA A 126 5.33 1.79 16.06
C ALA A 126 6.49 1.12 15.30
N THR A 127 7.46 1.92 14.88
CA THR A 127 8.64 1.48 14.14
C THR A 127 9.83 1.23 15.07
N SER A 128 10.80 0.40 14.67
CA SER A 128 12.07 0.25 15.36
C SER A 128 12.95 1.49 15.30
N THR A 129 12.67 2.42 14.39
CA THR A 129 13.31 3.75 14.30
C THR A 129 12.79 4.74 15.35
N GLY A 130 11.74 4.37 16.10
CA GLY A 130 11.21 5.16 17.21
C GLY A 130 10.03 6.07 16.84
N VAL A 131 9.45 5.92 15.66
CA VAL A 131 8.25 6.66 15.24
C VAL A 131 6.99 5.88 15.58
N GLN A 132 5.94 6.57 16.02
CA GLN A 132 4.61 6.00 16.23
C GLN A 132 3.58 6.75 15.40
N VAL A 133 2.76 6.00 14.68
CA VAL A 133 1.56 6.48 13.97
C VAL A 133 0.33 5.91 14.67
N ASN A 134 -0.60 6.77 15.06
CA ASN A 134 -1.71 6.38 15.93
C ASN A 134 -2.90 5.76 15.19
N GLU A 135 -3.00 5.99 13.89
CA GLU A 135 -4.08 5.49 13.04
C GLU A 135 -3.59 5.37 11.60
N PRO A 136 -4.12 4.42 10.81
CA PRO A 136 -3.83 4.33 9.38
C PRO A 136 -4.35 5.55 8.62
N SER A 137 -3.81 5.77 7.42
CA SER A 137 -4.30 6.78 6.46
C SER A 137 -5.67 6.34 5.91
N PRO A 138 -6.77 7.04 6.22
CA PRO A 138 -8.12 6.53 5.93
C PRO A 138 -8.48 6.55 4.43
N ASP A 139 -7.84 7.42 3.64
CA ASP A 139 -8.09 7.55 2.21
C ASP A 139 -7.35 6.50 1.38
N GLU A 140 -6.27 5.90 1.92
CA GLU A 140 -5.43 4.92 1.24
C GLU A 140 -5.67 3.50 1.76
N SER A 141 -6.26 3.36 2.96
CA SER A 141 -6.51 2.06 3.57
C SER A 141 -7.84 1.46 3.15
N ASP A 142 -7.86 0.12 3.07
CA ASP A 142 -9.12 -0.61 2.89
C ASP A 142 -10.02 -0.43 4.11
N LYS A 143 -11.33 -0.50 3.87
CA LYS A 143 -12.32 -0.47 4.96
C LYS A 143 -12.58 -1.88 5.45
N PHE A 144 -12.32 -2.08 6.72
CA PHE A 144 -12.63 -3.32 7.41
C PHE A 144 -14.06 -3.33 7.96
N LEU A 145 -14.60 -4.53 8.20
CA LEU A 145 -16.00 -4.71 8.62
C LEU A 145 -16.34 -3.98 9.93
N GLY A 146 -15.41 -3.96 10.88
CA GLY A 146 -15.67 -3.40 12.21
C GLY A 146 -16.64 -4.23 13.07
N GLU A 147 -17.68 -4.83 12.45
CA GLU A 147 -18.65 -5.74 13.03
C GLU A 147 -18.59 -7.10 12.33
N TYR A 148 -18.23 -8.13 13.05
CA TYR A 148 -18.08 -9.51 12.56
C TYR A 148 -19.22 -10.38 13.07
N VAL A 149 -20.18 -10.68 12.19
CA VAL A 149 -21.39 -11.45 12.52
C VAL A 149 -21.15 -12.94 12.33
N GLY A 150 -20.85 -13.67 13.41
CA GLY A 150 -20.49 -15.09 13.36
C GLY A 150 -19.11 -15.35 12.75
N LYS A 151 -18.89 -16.55 12.24
CA LYS A 151 -17.63 -16.98 11.64
C LYS A 151 -17.42 -16.35 10.27
N VAL A 152 -16.95 -15.12 10.25
CA VAL A 152 -16.59 -14.39 9.04
C VAL A 152 -15.14 -13.95 9.09
N ASN A 153 -14.54 -13.79 7.95
CA ASN A 153 -13.22 -13.21 7.77
C ASN A 153 -13.31 -11.97 6.87
N ASP A 154 -12.35 -11.10 7.05
CA ASP A 154 -12.14 -9.91 6.25
C ASP A 154 -10.65 -9.74 5.97
N ASN A 155 -10.29 -9.16 4.85
CA ASN A 155 -8.90 -8.93 4.47
C ASN A 155 -8.76 -7.63 3.71
N GLY A 156 -7.58 -7.02 3.85
CA GLY A 156 -7.27 -5.76 3.20
C GLY A 156 -5.90 -5.26 3.62
N SER A 157 -5.58 -4.06 3.17
CA SER A 157 -4.34 -3.34 3.50
C SER A 157 -4.65 -2.09 4.31
N VAL A 158 -3.83 -1.82 5.34
CA VAL A 158 -3.78 -0.54 6.01
C VAL A 158 -2.46 0.16 5.69
N PHE A 159 -2.55 1.47 5.45
CA PHE A 159 -1.40 2.30 5.08
C PHE A 159 -1.11 3.31 6.17
N TYR A 160 0.17 3.47 6.47
CA TYR A 160 0.69 4.47 7.40
C TYR A 160 1.68 5.35 6.66
N THR A 161 1.40 6.64 6.51
CA THR A 161 2.27 7.62 5.86
C THR A 161 3.20 8.29 6.87
N PHE A 162 4.41 8.65 6.40
CA PHE A 162 5.44 9.29 7.21
C PHE A 162 5.85 10.61 6.55
N GLU A 163 6.41 11.52 7.34
CA GLU A 163 6.87 12.81 6.85
C GLU A 163 8.24 12.71 6.17
N ASN A 164 9.12 11.81 6.68
CA ASN A 164 10.50 11.70 6.23
C ASN A 164 10.89 10.26 5.91
N GLU A 165 11.70 10.06 4.87
CA GLU A 165 12.27 8.75 4.53
C GLU A 165 13.09 8.14 5.70
N GLU A 166 13.78 8.98 6.49
CA GLU A 166 14.57 8.55 7.65
C GLU A 166 13.72 7.83 8.71
N ASP A 167 12.40 8.07 8.74
CA ASP A 167 11.46 7.42 9.68
C ASP A 167 11.30 5.91 9.39
N ILE A 168 11.54 5.49 8.14
CA ILE A 168 11.45 4.09 7.69
C ILE A 168 12.78 3.50 7.22
N LYS A 169 13.86 4.29 7.19
CA LYS A 169 15.18 3.84 6.75
C LYS A 169 15.83 2.94 7.79
N GLY A 170 16.35 1.78 7.35
CA GLY A 170 16.95 0.79 8.25
C GLY A 170 15.95 0.20 9.24
N LEU A 171 14.70 0.00 8.80
CA LEU A 171 13.60 -0.48 9.62
C LEU A 171 13.72 -1.99 9.88
N ASP A 172 14.13 -2.37 11.09
CA ASP A 172 14.26 -3.78 11.51
C ASP A 172 12.94 -4.46 11.83
N SER A 173 11.98 -3.71 12.37
CA SER A 173 10.69 -4.26 12.80
C SER A 173 9.64 -3.18 13.01
N ILE A 174 8.38 -3.61 12.94
CA ILE A 174 7.23 -2.83 13.41
C ILE A 174 6.52 -3.54 14.56
N ARG A 175 5.76 -2.76 15.34
CA ARG A 175 4.76 -3.27 16.28
C ARG A 175 3.41 -2.72 15.87
N LEU A 176 2.45 -3.62 15.67
CA LEU A 176 1.07 -3.29 15.38
C LEU A 176 0.25 -3.56 16.65
N LYS A 177 -0.39 -2.51 17.18
CA LYS A 177 -1.25 -2.61 18.35
C LYS A 177 -2.69 -2.34 17.94
N ILE A 178 -3.57 -3.32 18.20
CA ILE A 178 -4.99 -3.30 17.86
C ILE A 178 -5.77 -3.37 19.18
N ALA A 179 -6.80 -2.54 19.32
CA ALA A 179 -7.64 -2.54 20.51
C ALA A 179 -8.38 -3.87 20.69
N LEU A 180 -8.70 -4.19 21.92
CA LEU A 180 -9.42 -5.41 22.29
C LEU A 180 -10.80 -5.52 21.59
N PRO A 181 -11.26 -6.75 21.25
CA PRO A 181 -12.60 -6.96 20.74
C PRO A 181 -13.66 -6.84 21.86
N VAL A 182 -14.84 -6.36 21.48
CA VAL A 182 -15.99 -6.23 22.41
C VAL A 182 -17.23 -6.93 21.84
N ASP A 183 -18.18 -7.24 22.74
CA ASP A 183 -19.51 -7.71 22.35
C ASP A 183 -20.49 -6.53 22.11
N GLU A 184 -21.78 -6.85 21.83
CA GLU A 184 -22.85 -5.89 21.57
C GLU A 184 -23.14 -4.96 22.77
N ASP A 185 -22.80 -5.37 23.99
CA ASP A 185 -22.95 -4.61 25.22
C ASP A 185 -21.66 -3.85 25.61
N ALA A 186 -20.66 -3.81 24.70
CA ALA A 186 -19.33 -3.24 24.91
C ALA A 186 -18.50 -3.90 26.01
N ASN A 187 -18.79 -5.17 26.35
CA ASN A 187 -17.94 -5.92 27.25
C ASN A 187 -16.71 -6.46 26.50
N ALA A 188 -15.55 -6.39 27.15
CA ALA A 188 -14.30 -6.89 26.58
C ALA A 188 -14.37 -8.42 26.39
N LEU A 189 -13.99 -8.88 25.20
CA LEU A 189 -13.92 -10.30 24.85
C LEU A 189 -12.47 -10.84 24.87
N GLY A 190 -11.49 -9.97 25.07
CA GLY A 190 -10.06 -10.29 25.11
C GLY A 190 -9.25 -9.10 25.60
N ASP A 191 -7.96 -9.14 25.35
CA ASP A 191 -7.01 -8.05 25.62
C ASP A 191 -6.62 -7.34 24.30
N ASP A 192 -5.94 -6.19 24.40
CA ASP A 192 -5.32 -5.57 23.22
C ASP A 192 -4.35 -6.55 22.54
N LEU A 193 -4.40 -6.59 21.23
CA LEU A 193 -3.47 -7.39 20.45
C LEU A 193 -2.21 -6.60 20.13
N ASP A 194 -1.03 -7.17 20.38
CA ASP A 194 0.27 -6.57 20.14
C ASP A 194 1.12 -7.52 19.30
N LEU A 195 1.33 -7.20 18.03
CA LEU A 195 2.09 -8.01 17.08
C LEU A 195 3.41 -7.33 16.75
N LYS A 196 4.52 -8.05 16.93
CA LYS A 196 5.83 -7.63 16.45
C LYS A 196 6.15 -8.37 15.16
N ILE A 197 6.44 -7.63 14.10
CA ILE A 197 6.81 -8.14 12.79
C ILE A 197 8.24 -7.68 12.49
N ASN A 198 9.15 -8.64 12.23
CA ASN A 198 10.50 -8.34 11.79
C ASN A 198 10.53 -8.18 10.28
N LEU A 199 11.34 -7.23 9.78
CA LEU A 199 11.50 -6.92 8.38
C LEU A 199 12.93 -7.22 7.91
N GLU A 200 13.06 -7.48 6.63
CA GLU A 200 14.33 -7.47 5.90
C GLU A 200 14.54 -6.08 5.32
N HIS A 201 15.76 -5.54 5.37
CA HIS A 201 16.13 -4.22 4.87
C HIS A 201 17.53 -4.23 4.21
#